data_9275c6ee3b467453f38ebca63bb343ae
#
_entry.id   9275c6ee3b467453f38ebca63bb343ae
#
_cell.length_a   1.000
_cell.length_b   1.000
_cell.length_c   1.000
_cell.angle_alpha   90.00
_cell.angle_beta   90.00
_cell.angle_gamma   90.00
#
_symmetry.space_group_name_H-M   'P 1'
#
loop_
_entity.id
_entity.type
_entity.pdbx_description
1 polymer ?
#
loop_
_entity_poly.entity_id
_entity_poly.type
_entity_poly.pdbx_seq_one_letter_code
_entity_poly.pdbx_strand_id
1 'polypeptide(L)'
;MDGPPVVFVSNCDLLSRPGSQQAGVDIELAGGTVRRIGPTGESPAPAGAELIDGTGLLAMPGLVNAHSHSPENCLRGVGEGLRLEPWLLRMFGSSGLYSPEDHYVNALAGAVEMLLLGVTTVVDHLWMTPPSLDAVEGAVRAYEEAGIRAAVAPLMNDCDFTGELAAASDFDLGPALMSEQVAFLSSEELLAQFEQAVARWHGSAGGRIRILAGPGGVQWCSDELLGGLADAARSHGTGLHIHLLETSLQRAVCDQRFGRSGVEALEDLGVLGPNCSLPHSVWIDDEDIERIARTGSIVVHNPAANLRLGSGRCPVGRLLEREATVAIGTDGSASSDNQNVWEMV
;
A
#
# COMPACT_ATOMS: atom_id res chain seq x y z
N MET A 1 -2.24 32.58 15.40
CA MET A 1 -2.57 31.17 15.14
C MET A 1 -1.58 30.35 15.95
N ASP A 2 -2.05 29.76 17.03
CA ASP A 2 -1.21 28.95 17.90
C ASP A 2 -0.70 27.75 17.09
N GLY A 3 0.60 27.46 17.17
CA GLY A 3 1.20 26.31 16.50
C GLY A 3 0.59 25.00 17.02
N PRO A 4 0.88 23.84 16.38
CA PRO A 4 0.37 22.56 16.85
C PRO A 4 0.71 22.36 18.33
N PRO A 5 -0.22 21.80 19.14
CA PRO A 5 -0.02 21.65 20.57
C PRO A 5 1.23 20.82 20.86
N VAL A 6 1.90 21.18 21.94
CA VAL A 6 2.98 20.36 22.50
C VAL A 6 2.30 19.27 23.34
N VAL A 7 2.65 17.99 23.11
CA VAL A 7 2.19 16.87 23.93
C VAL A 7 3.37 16.33 24.73
N PHE A 8 3.16 16.09 26.02
CA PHE A 8 4.15 15.55 26.92
C PHE A 8 3.62 14.27 27.57
N VAL A 9 4.24 13.14 27.23
CA VAL A 9 3.93 11.83 27.82
C VAL A 9 4.92 11.61 28.96
N SER A 10 4.43 11.45 30.18
CA SER A 10 5.28 11.24 31.34
C SER A 10 5.30 9.77 31.79
N ASN A 11 6.46 9.30 32.23
CA ASN A 11 6.63 8.01 32.90
C ASN A 11 6.09 6.79 32.14
N CYS A 12 6.37 6.71 30.84
CA CYS A 12 6.03 5.51 30.05
C CYS A 12 7.26 4.61 29.85
N ASP A 13 7.02 3.35 29.50
CA ASP A 13 8.04 2.51 28.90
C ASP A 13 8.12 2.82 27.39
N LEU A 14 9.28 2.64 26.78
CA LEU A 14 9.51 2.88 25.36
C LEU A 14 10.08 1.66 24.66
N LEU A 15 9.44 1.23 23.59
CA LEU A 15 9.96 0.27 22.61
C LEU A 15 10.30 1.01 21.32
N SER A 16 11.54 1.45 21.17
CA SER A 16 11.96 2.21 19.98
C SER A 16 12.30 1.35 18.77
N ARG A 17 12.67 0.09 19.00
CA ARG A 17 12.97 -0.95 18.00
C ARG A 17 12.96 -2.32 18.66
N PRO A 18 12.86 -3.43 17.90
CA PRO A 18 12.93 -4.78 18.47
C PRO A 18 14.15 -4.95 19.36
N GLY A 19 13.93 -5.47 20.57
CA GLY A 19 14.98 -5.68 21.57
C GLY A 19 15.49 -4.42 22.31
N SER A 20 14.93 -3.24 22.05
CA SER A 20 15.33 -1.98 22.69
C SER A 20 14.19 -1.39 23.51
N GLN A 21 13.95 -1.96 24.68
CA GLN A 21 13.00 -1.43 25.66
C GLN A 21 13.73 -0.55 26.68
N GLN A 22 13.17 0.64 26.96
CA GLN A 22 13.62 1.56 28.00
C GLN A 22 12.44 1.79 28.96
N ALA A 23 12.65 1.63 30.23
CA ALA A 23 11.64 1.87 31.26
C ALA A 23 11.73 3.29 31.80
N GLY A 24 10.59 3.88 32.15
CA GLY A 24 10.50 5.15 32.85
C GLY A 24 11.07 6.34 32.06
N VAL A 25 10.52 6.61 30.90
CA VAL A 25 10.90 7.76 30.06
C VAL A 25 9.77 8.80 29.96
N ASP A 26 10.19 10.04 29.76
CA ASP A 26 9.30 11.13 29.34
C ASP A 26 9.52 11.42 27.85
N ILE A 27 8.41 11.66 27.11
CA ILE A 27 8.45 11.91 25.67
C ILE A 27 7.80 13.27 25.41
N GLU A 28 8.50 14.16 24.72
CA GLU A 28 7.99 15.45 24.26
C GLU A 28 7.76 15.41 22.76
N LEU A 29 6.53 15.69 22.34
CA LEU A 29 6.11 15.78 20.95
C LEU A 29 5.73 17.23 20.64
N ALA A 30 6.32 17.81 19.59
CA ALA A 30 5.99 19.15 19.15
C ALA A 30 6.23 19.32 17.65
N GLY A 31 5.33 20.05 17.00
CA GLY A 31 5.44 20.31 15.56
C GLY A 31 5.43 19.05 14.69
N GLY A 32 4.73 18.00 15.13
CA GLY A 32 4.65 16.73 14.40
C GLY A 32 5.90 15.83 14.51
N THR A 33 6.82 16.14 15.44
CA THR A 33 8.06 15.37 15.64
C THR A 33 8.27 15.02 17.11
N VAL A 34 9.00 13.95 17.36
CA VAL A 34 9.54 13.63 18.70
C VAL A 34 10.70 14.60 18.96
N ARG A 35 10.51 15.51 19.90
CA ARG A 35 11.50 16.53 20.25
C ARG A 35 12.53 16.03 21.23
N ARG A 36 12.05 15.26 22.22
CA ARG A 36 12.89 14.75 23.29
C ARG A 36 12.38 13.43 23.83
N ILE A 37 13.28 12.56 24.16
CA ILE A 37 13.07 11.36 24.99
C ILE A 37 14.15 11.39 26.05
N GLY A 38 13.77 11.25 27.32
CA GLY A 38 14.72 11.26 28.45
C GLY A 38 14.16 10.54 29.67
N PRO A 39 14.97 10.29 30.70
CA PRO A 39 14.52 9.67 31.93
C PRO A 39 13.37 10.46 32.58
N THR A 40 12.43 9.73 33.20
CA THR A 40 11.30 10.33 33.90
C THR A 40 11.75 11.35 34.95
N GLY A 41 11.20 12.55 34.89
CA GLY A 41 11.47 13.64 35.83
C GLY A 41 12.78 14.39 35.58
N GLU A 42 13.55 14.05 34.55
CA GLU A 42 14.79 14.78 34.21
C GLU A 42 14.50 16.23 33.79
N SER A 43 13.38 16.48 33.16
CA SER A 43 12.96 17.81 32.74
C SER A 43 11.47 18.02 32.99
N PRO A 44 11.07 19.21 33.36
CA PRO A 44 9.65 19.54 33.54
C PRO A 44 8.93 19.54 32.19
N ALA A 45 7.63 19.25 32.23
CA ALA A 45 6.78 19.41 31.04
C ALA A 45 6.77 20.87 30.57
N PRO A 46 6.80 21.15 29.28
CA PRO A 46 6.68 22.50 28.74
C PRO A 46 5.39 23.20 29.21
N ALA A 47 5.47 24.50 29.47
CA ALA A 47 4.27 25.25 29.84
C ALA A 47 3.21 25.23 28.73
N GLY A 48 1.98 24.85 29.08
CA GLY A 48 0.87 24.76 28.14
C GLY A 48 0.85 23.46 27.33
N ALA A 49 1.73 22.48 27.62
CA ALA A 49 1.68 21.17 26.98
C ALA A 49 0.44 20.37 27.44
N GLU A 50 -0.14 19.60 26.52
CA GLU A 50 -1.07 18.54 26.85
C GLU A 50 -0.30 17.42 27.57
N LEU A 51 -0.77 17.03 28.76
CA LEU A 51 -0.10 16.03 29.59
C LEU A 51 -0.80 14.69 29.46
N ILE A 52 -0.02 13.64 29.15
CA ILE A 52 -0.46 12.24 29.15
C ILE A 52 0.33 11.51 30.25
N ASP A 53 -0.39 10.97 31.23
CA ASP A 53 0.23 10.04 32.20
C ASP A 53 0.46 8.68 31.50
N GLY A 54 1.73 8.38 31.26
CA GLY A 54 2.19 7.14 30.63
C GLY A 54 2.44 5.99 31.60
N THR A 55 2.13 6.15 32.89
CA THR A 55 2.38 5.12 33.90
C THR A 55 1.70 3.81 33.53
N GLY A 56 2.51 2.75 33.35
CA GLY A 56 2.03 1.43 32.94
C GLY A 56 1.71 1.31 31.44
N LEU A 57 2.00 2.33 30.64
CA LEU A 57 1.86 2.31 29.19
C LEU A 57 3.20 2.08 28.50
N LEU A 58 3.14 1.45 27.33
CA LEU A 58 4.27 1.27 26.41
C LEU A 58 4.11 2.20 25.22
N ALA A 59 5.03 3.15 25.07
CA ALA A 59 5.15 3.95 23.85
C ALA A 59 5.94 3.16 22.80
N MET A 60 5.47 3.19 21.56
CA MET A 60 6.13 2.55 20.42
C MET A 60 5.91 3.39 19.14
N PRO A 61 6.75 3.23 18.11
CA PRO A 61 6.45 3.79 16.80
C PRO A 61 5.07 3.36 16.32
N GLY A 62 4.33 4.28 15.69
CA GLY A 62 3.05 3.94 15.08
C GLY A 62 3.22 2.86 14.01
N LEU A 63 2.22 2.00 13.87
CA LEU A 63 2.24 0.93 12.87
C LEU A 63 2.18 1.50 11.46
N VAL A 64 2.77 0.75 10.54
CA VAL A 64 2.72 1.02 9.10
C VAL A 64 1.93 -0.10 8.42
N ASN A 65 0.84 0.26 7.75
CA ASN A 65 0.15 -0.62 6.82
C ASN A 65 0.80 -0.45 5.44
N ALA A 66 1.65 -1.40 5.06
CA ALA A 66 2.49 -1.26 3.88
C ALA A 66 1.77 -1.59 2.55
N HIS A 67 0.51 -2.02 2.60
CA HIS A 67 -0.34 -2.25 1.43
C HIS A 67 -1.81 -2.27 1.82
N SER A 68 -2.59 -1.45 1.16
CA SER A 68 -4.04 -1.42 1.28
C SER A 68 -4.66 -0.92 -0.03
N HIS A 69 -5.99 -1.10 -0.14
CA HIS A 69 -6.83 -0.56 -1.20
C HIS A 69 -8.00 0.20 -0.59
N SER A 70 -7.90 1.52 -0.52
CA SER A 70 -8.96 2.32 0.11
C SER A 70 -10.34 2.14 -0.52
N PRO A 71 -10.51 1.95 -1.85
CA PRO A 71 -11.83 1.75 -2.46
C PRO A 71 -12.59 0.51 -1.96
N GLU A 72 -11.91 -0.42 -1.30
CA GLU A 72 -12.53 -1.64 -0.77
C GLU A 72 -13.19 -1.46 0.61
N ASN A 73 -12.94 -0.36 1.30
CA ASN A 73 -13.38 -0.20 2.69
C ASN A 73 -14.91 -0.30 2.87
N CYS A 74 -15.69 0.12 1.88
CA CYS A 74 -17.15 -0.02 1.88
C CYS A 74 -17.65 -1.28 1.16
N LEU A 75 -16.75 -2.13 0.64
CA LEU A 75 -17.09 -3.36 -0.08
C LEU A 75 -16.87 -4.64 0.75
N ARG A 76 -16.76 -4.54 2.07
CA ARG A 76 -16.58 -5.69 2.96
C ARG A 76 -17.67 -6.74 2.74
N GLY A 77 -17.26 -8.01 2.64
CA GLY A 77 -18.17 -9.13 2.38
C GLY A 77 -18.61 -9.28 0.93
N VAL A 78 -18.28 -8.33 0.05
CA VAL A 78 -18.52 -8.45 -1.39
C VAL A 78 -17.51 -9.44 -1.97
N GLY A 79 -17.99 -10.48 -2.68
CA GLY A 79 -17.12 -11.50 -3.26
C GLY A 79 -16.58 -12.54 -2.28
N GLU A 80 -17.20 -12.68 -1.09
CA GLU A 80 -16.80 -13.68 -0.10
C GLU A 80 -16.79 -15.10 -0.69
N GLY A 81 -15.74 -15.88 -0.38
CA GLY A 81 -15.55 -17.25 -0.85
C GLY A 81 -15.07 -17.37 -2.30
N LEU A 82 -14.84 -16.27 -2.98
CA LEU A 82 -14.24 -16.26 -4.31
C LEU A 82 -12.70 -16.28 -4.23
N ARG A 83 -12.08 -16.94 -5.24
CA ARG A 83 -10.64 -16.79 -5.48
C ARG A 83 -10.35 -15.43 -6.12
N LEU A 84 -9.07 -15.03 -6.15
CA LEU A 84 -8.66 -13.70 -6.62
C LEU A 84 -9.27 -13.30 -7.95
N GLU A 85 -9.15 -14.12 -9.00
CA GLU A 85 -9.54 -13.74 -10.35
C GLU A 85 -11.06 -13.47 -10.46
N PRO A 86 -11.98 -14.38 -10.07
CA PRO A 86 -13.41 -14.06 -10.03
C PRO A 86 -13.77 -12.98 -9.02
N TRP A 87 -12.99 -12.83 -7.93
CA TRP A 87 -13.16 -11.75 -6.97
C TRP A 87 -12.85 -10.38 -7.61
N LEU A 88 -11.74 -10.26 -8.37
CA LEU A 88 -11.39 -9.04 -9.10
C LEU A 88 -12.52 -8.57 -10.03
N LEU A 89 -13.10 -9.50 -10.80
CA LEU A 89 -14.24 -9.17 -11.67
C LEU A 89 -15.42 -8.61 -10.89
N ARG A 90 -15.69 -9.19 -9.71
CA ARG A 90 -16.74 -8.70 -8.83
C ARG A 90 -16.43 -7.30 -8.30
N MET A 91 -15.17 -7.04 -7.91
CA MET A 91 -14.73 -5.75 -7.41
C MET A 91 -14.79 -4.67 -8.50
N PHE A 92 -14.27 -4.93 -9.69
CA PHE A 92 -14.33 -4.00 -10.82
C PHE A 92 -15.78 -3.64 -11.18
N GLY A 93 -16.69 -4.61 -11.20
CA GLY A 93 -18.10 -4.35 -11.42
C GLY A 93 -18.76 -3.51 -10.33
N SER A 94 -18.26 -3.57 -9.10
CA SER A 94 -18.82 -2.83 -7.97
C SER A 94 -18.28 -1.40 -7.87
N SER A 95 -17.01 -1.17 -8.15
CA SER A 95 -16.36 0.13 -7.99
C SER A 95 -16.29 0.98 -9.25
N GLY A 96 -16.56 0.41 -10.42
CA GLY A 96 -16.62 1.17 -11.68
C GLY A 96 -17.67 2.28 -11.71
N LEU A 97 -18.51 2.34 -10.65
CA LEU A 97 -19.52 3.39 -10.46
C LEU A 97 -19.10 4.45 -9.42
N TYR A 98 -17.90 4.37 -8.87
CA TYR A 98 -17.48 5.30 -7.81
C TYR A 98 -17.29 6.71 -8.37
N SER A 99 -17.91 7.67 -7.68
CA SER A 99 -17.62 9.09 -7.83
C SER A 99 -16.37 9.49 -7.04
N PRO A 100 -15.78 10.66 -7.28
CA PRO A 100 -14.69 11.19 -6.44
C PRO A 100 -15.04 11.25 -4.95
N GLU A 101 -16.29 11.51 -4.61
CA GLU A 101 -16.76 11.54 -3.22
C GLU A 101 -16.82 10.13 -2.61
N ASP A 102 -17.12 9.09 -3.39
CA ASP A 102 -17.05 7.70 -2.92
C ASP A 102 -15.61 7.32 -2.59
N HIS A 103 -14.62 7.74 -3.38
CA HIS A 103 -13.21 7.55 -3.07
C HIS A 103 -12.81 8.28 -1.77
N TYR A 104 -13.30 9.50 -1.55
CA TYR A 104 -13.07 10.22 -0.30
C TYR A 104 -13.66 9.47 0.90
N VAL A 105 -14.92 9.05 0.83
CA VAL A 105 -15.60 8.35 1.94
C VAL A 105 -14.90 7.03 2.25
N ASN A 106 -14.54 6.25 1.23
CA ASN A 106 -13.83 4.98 1.40
C ASN A 106 -12.46 5.19 2.06
N ALA A 107 -11.67 6.14 1.58
CA ALA A 107 -10.35 6.44 2.14
C ALA A 107 -10.46 6.97 3.59
N LEU A 108 -11.44 7.83 3.88
CA LEU A 108 -11.67 8.36 5.22
C LEU A 108 -12.07 7.26 6.20
N ALA A 109 -12.98 6.36 5.80
CA ALA A 109 -13.40 5.23 6.63
C ALA A 109 -12.21 4.34 7.01
N GLY A 110 -11.36 3.98 6.03
CA GLY A 110 -10.14 3.20 6.29
C GLY A 110 -9.13 3.95 7.15
N ALA A 111 -8.93 5.25 6.93
CA ALA A 111 -8.03 6.06 7.73
C ALA A 111 -8.44 6.14 9.20
N VAL A 112 -9.73 6.33 9.47
CA VAL A 112 -10.28 6.34 10.85
C VAL A 112 -10.06 4.99 11.53
N GLU A 113 -10.37 3.88 10.85
CA GLU A 113 -10.14 2.54 11.39
C GLU A 113 -8.66 2.31 11.69
N MET A 114 -7.77 2.63 10.75
CA MET A 114 -6.32 2.49 10.92
C MET A 114 -5.80 3.30 12.10
N LEU A 115 -6.21 4.56 12.25
CA LEU A 115 -5.78 5.41 13.37
C LEU A 115 -6.25 4.86 14.72
N LEU A 116 -7.48 4.35 14.81
CA LEU A 116 -8.01 3.72 16.03
C LEU A 116 -7.25 2.44 16.42
N LEU A 117 -6.61 1.78 15.46
CA LEU A 117 -5.79 0.58 15.65
C LEU A 117 -4.29 0.89 15.80
N GLY A 118 -3.91 2.17 15.87
CA GLY A 118 -2.51 2.59 16.04
C GLY A 118 -1.67 2.61 14.76
N VAL A 119 -2.30 2.45 13.58
CA VAL A 119 -1.63 2.62 12.29
C VAL A 119 -1.54 4.12 11.98
N THR A 120 -0.33 4.61 11.78
CA THR A 120 -0.06 6.04 11.54
C THR A 120 0.42 6.33 10.12
N THR A 121 0.68 5.29 9.35
CA THR A 121 1.13 5.39 7.95
C THR A 121 0.51 4.28 7.13
N VAL A 122 0.03 4.60 5.93
CA VAL A 122 -0.54 3.64 4.98
C VAL A 122 0.09 3.82 3.60
N VAL A 123 0.29 2.70 2.90
CA VAL A 123 0.48 2.68 1.44
C VAL A 123 -0.85 2.25 0.83
N ASP A 124 -1.49 3.17 0.12
CA ASP A 124 -2.75 2.94 -0.56
C ASP A 124 -2.52 2.73 -2.06
N HIS A 125 -2.62 1.50 -2.54
CA HIS A 125 -2.64 1.20 -3.95
C HIS A 125 -4.04 1.48 -4.48
N LEU A 126 -4.29 2.76 -4.75
CA LEU A 126 -5.60 3.32 -5.05
C LEU A 126 -6.09 2.85 -6.41
N TRP A 127 -6.92 1.82 -6.44
CA TRP A 127 -7.52 1.37 -7.68
C TRP A 127 -8.79 2.15 -8.01
N MET A 128 -8.97 2.42 -9.29
CA MET A 128 -10.04 3.21 -9.85
C MET A 128 -10.27 2.82 -11.30
N THR A 129 -11.51 2.86 -11.75
CA THR A 129 -11.88 2.48 -13.11
C THR A 129 -12.88 3.48 -13.66
N PRO A 130 -12.51 4.27 -14.67
CA PRO A 130 -11.16 4.44 -15.25
C PRO A 130 -10.21 5.20 -14.31
N PRO A 131 -8.87 5.15 -14.54
CA PRO A 131 -7.91 5.99 -13.83
C PRO A 131 -8.29 7.47 -13.90
N SER A 132 -8.29 8.16 -12.75
CA SER A 132 -8.80 9.54 -12.65
C SER A 132 -8.06 10.33 -11.58
N LEU A 133 -7.65 11.53 -11.92
CA LEU A 133 -7.06 12.47 -10.96
C LEU A 133 -8.07 12.94 -9.90
N ASP A 134 -9.35 12.98 -10.22
CA ASP A 134 -10.40 13.36 -9.27
C ASP A 134 -10.58 12.29 -8.19
N ALA A 135 -10.40 11.00 -8.52
CA ALA A 135 -10.38 9.91 -7.56
C ALA A 135 -9.17 10.02 -6.61
N VAL A 136 -7.98 10.35 -7.16
CA VAL A 136 -6.78 10.60 -6.35
C VAL A 136 -6.99 11.78 -5.41
N GLU A 137 -7.59 12.88 -5.88
CA GLU A 137 -7.94 14.05 -5.04
C GLU A 137 -8.86 13.66 -3.90
N GLY A 138 -9.89 12.84 -4.17
CA GLY A 138 -10.80 12.34 -3.14
C GLY A 138 -10.06 11.61 -2.02
N ALA A 139 -9.21 10.64 -2.37
CA ALA A 139 -8.42 9.89 -1.39
C ALA A 139 -7.42 10.78 -0.62
N VAL A 140 -6.70 11.66 -1.32
CA VAL A 140 -5.74 12.59 -0.70
C VAL A 140 -6.44 13.50 0.30
N ARG A 141 -7.58 14.11 -0.06
CA ARG A 141 -8.37 14.96 0.83
C ARG A 141 -8.78 14.22 2.11
N ALA A 142 -9.19 12.96 1.99
CA ALA A 142 -9.54 12.13 3.14
C ALA A 142 -8.34 11.91 4.09
N TYR A 143 -7.18 11.58 3.55
CA TYR A 143 -5.97 11.37 4.35
C TYR A 143 -5.44 12.67 4.98
N GLU A 144 -5.56 13.80 4.29
CA GLU A 144 -5.21 15.12 4.84
C GLU A 144 -6.10 15.47 6.03
N GLU A 145 -7.42 15.26 5.91
CA GLU A 145 -8.41 15.52 6.95
C GLU A 145 -8.25 14.57 8.15
N ALA A 146 -8.07 13.28 7.91
CA ALA A 146 -7.83 12.29 8.96
C ALA A 146 -6.51 12.54 9.72
N GLY A 147 -5.55 13.20 9.09
CA GLY A 147 -4.24 13.47 9.68
C GLY A 147 -3.24 12.32 9.59
N ILE A 148 -3.57 11.21 8.97
CA ILE A 148 -2.70 10.06 8.75
C ILE A 148 -1.60 10.37 7.71
N ARG A 149 -0.49 9.67 7.75
CA ARG A 149 0.50 9.68 6.66
C ARG A 149 0.08 8.69 5.60
N ALA A 150 0.03 9.13 4.34
CA ALA A 150 -0.35 8.25 3.24
C ALA A 150 0.65 8.35 2.08
N ALA A 151 1.05 7.19 1.57
CA ALA A 151 1.71 7.04 0.30
C ALA A 151 0.67 6.50 -0.69
N VAL A 152 0.12 7.35 -1.52
CA VAL A 152 -0.91 7.01 -2.50
C VAL A 152 -0.25 6.59 -3.80
N ALA A 153 -0.49 5.36 -4.23
CA ALA A 153 -0.05 4.80 -5.49
C ALA A 153 -1.27 4.63 -6.42
N PRO A 154 -1.57 5.59 -7.30
CA PRO A 154 -2.67 5.44 -8.25
C PRO A 154 -2.46 4.19 -9.09
N LEU A 155 -3.41 3.23 -9.07
CA LEU A 155 -3.26 1.97 -9.77
C LEU A 155 -3.44 2.19 -11.28
N MET A 156 -2.46 1.76 -12.06
CA MET A 156 -2.35 2.01 -13.49
C MET A 156 -2.11 0.71 -14.25
N ASN A 157 -2.94 0.45 -15.27
CA ASN A 157 -2.83 -0.69 -16.18
C ASN A 157 -3.11 -0.21 -17.61
N ASP A 158 -2.30 -0.61 -18.57
CA ASP A 158 -2.48 -0.30 -19.99
C ASP A 158 -2.68 -1.56 -20.86
N CYS A 159 -2.65 -2.75 -20.25
CA CYS A 159 -2.96 -4.01 -20.93
C CYS A 159 -4.34 -4.53 -20.55
N ASP A 160 -5.05 -5.10 -21.51
CA ASP A 160 -6.31 -5.78 -21.25
C ASP A 160 -6.07 -7.09 -20.50
N PHE A 161 -6.52 -7.15 -19.26
CA PHE A 161 -6.45 -8.33 -18.40
C PHE A 161 -7.81 -9.04 -18.25
N THR A 162 -8.87 -8.51 -18.83
CA THR A 162 -10.23 -9.04 -18.65
C THR A 162 -10.38 -10.45 -19.25
N GLY A 163 -9.72 -10.71 -20.37
CA GLY A 163 -9.68 -12.03 -21.00
C GLY A 163 -9.00 -13.10 -20.13
N GLU A 164 -7.92 -12.74 -19.44
CA GLU A 164 -7.21 -13.64 -18.53
C GLU A 164 -8.06 -13.95 -17.30
N LEU A 165 -8.68 -12.93 -16.70
CA LEU A 165 -9.58 -13.10 -15.56
C LEU A 165 -10.79 -13.96 -15.92
N ALA A 166 -11.35 -13.77 -17.12
CA ALA A 166 -12.48 -14.56 -17.60
C ALA A 166 -12.11 -16.03 -17.82
N ALA A 167 -10.96 -16.28 -18.43
CA ALA A 167 -10.47 -17.65 -18.68
C ALA A 167 -10.18 -18.42 -17.37
N ALA A 168 -9.79 -17.69 -16.31
CA ALA A 168 -9.55 -18.26 -14.99
C ALA A 168 -10.82 -18.42 -14.15
N SER A 169 -11.92 -17.82 -14.57
CA SER A 169 -13.19 -17.86 -13.88
C SER A 169 -14.09 -18.89 -14.55
N ASP A 170 -14.62 -19.87 -13.80
CA ASP A 170 -15.69 -20.74 -14.27
C ASP A 170 -17.03 -19.99 -14.44
N PHE A 171 -16.99 -18.66 -14.52
CA PHE A 171 -18.14 -17.80 -14.68
C PHE A 171 -18.32 -17.42 -16.15
N ASP A 172 -19.52 -17.68 -16.67
CA ASP A 172 -19.98 -17.03 -17.90
C ASP A 172 -20.32 -15.57 -17.57
N LEU A 173 -19.33 -14.69 -17.80
CA LEU A 173 -19.45 -13.27 -17.50
C LEU A 173 -20.37 -12.53 -18.46
N GLY A 174 -20.86 -13.21 -19.48
CA GLY A 174 -21.63 -12.60 -20.57
C GLY A 174 -20.85 -11.52 -21.36
N PRO A 175 -21.25 -11.24 -22.60
CA PRO A 175 -20.54 -10.28 -23.46
C PRO A 175 -20.49 -8.85 -22.92
N ALA A 176 -21.42 -8.48 -22.04
CA ALA A 176 -21.58 -7.11 -21.56
C ALA A 176 -20.53 -6.68 -20.51
N LEU A 177 -19.93 -7.63 -19.79
CA LEU A 177 -18.86 -7.32 -18.82
C LEU A 177 -17.45 -7.34 -19.43
N MET A 178 -17.32 -7.94 -20.62
CA MET A 178 -16.03 -8.30 -21.21
C MET A 178 -15.46 -7.29 -22.20
N SER A 179 -16.22 -6.37 -22.76
CA SER A 179 -15.71 -5.63 -23.92
C SER A 179 -16.01 -4.13 -24.00
N GLU A 180 -16.92 -3.59 -23.23
CA GLU A 180 -17.32 -2.19 -23.43
C GLU A 180 -17.10 -1.24 -22.22
N GLN A 181 -16.67 -1.73 -21.07
CA GLN A 181 -16.67 -0.91 -19.84
C GLN A 181 -15.29 -0.59 -19.25
N VAL A 182 -14.21 -1.26 -19.63
CA VAL A 182 -12.87 -0.91 -19.16
C VAL A 182 -12.13 -0.21 -20.30
N ALA A 183 -12.17 1.12 -20.32
CA ALA A 183 -11.31 1.90 -21.19
C ALA A 183 -9.88 1.89 -20.59
N PHE A 184 -8.96 1.21 -21.28
CA PHE A 184 -7.54 1.31 -20.94
C PHE A 184 -6.99 2.61 -21.55
N LEU A 185 -6.30 3.37 -20.72
CA LEU A 185 -5.53 4.52 -21.17
C LEU A 185 -4.19 4.03 -21.73
N SER A 186 -3.62 4.79 -22.66
CA SER A 186 -2.27 4.52 -23.14
C SER A 186 -1.21 4.75 -22.08
N SER A 187 -0.03 4.15 -22.24
CA SER A 187 1.13 4.39 -21.36
C SER A 187 1.42 5.88 -21.23
N GLU A 188 1.36 6.65 -22.34
CA GLU A 188 1.60 8.09 -22.35
C GLU A 188 0.57 8.86 -21.48
N GLU A 189 -0.72 8.52 -21.58
CA GLU A 189 -1.77 9.16 -20.77
C GLU A 189 -1.61 8.81 -19.28
N LEU A 190 -1.26 7.58 -18.96
CA LEU A 190 -1.03 7.14 -17.56
C LEU A 190 0.21 7.81 -16.96
N LEU A 191 1.30 7.89 -17.70
CA LEU A 191 2.50 8.63 -17.30
C LEU A 191 2.19 10.10 -17.07
N ALA A 192 1.43 10.73 -17.96
CA ALA A 192 1.00 12.12 -17.79
C ALA A 192 0.11 12.32 -16.56
N GLN A 193 -0.76 11.36 -16.22
CA GLN A 193 -1.55 11.40 -14.99
C GLN A 193 -0.66 11.26 -13.74
N PHE A 194 0.32 10.35 -13.75
CA PHE A 194 1.29 10.21 -12.65
C PHE A 194 2.05 11.52 -12.39
N GLU A 195 2.59 12.14 -13.46
CA GLU A 195 3.29 13.43 -13.37
C GLU A 195 2.40 14.53 -12.76
N GLN A 196 1.13 14.59 -13.18
CA GLN A 196 0.18 15.55 -12.63
C GLN A 196 -0.15 15.27 -11.16
N ALA A 197 -0.30 14.00 -10.78
CA ALA A 197 -0.55 13.62 -9.38
C ALA A 197 0.64 14.00 -8.49
N VAL A 198 1.87 13.74 -8.93
CA VAL A 198 3.09 14.16 -8.23
C VAL A 198 3.13 15.68 -8.08
N ALA A 199 2.92 16.41 -9.16
CA ALA A 199 2.97 17.89 -9.14
C ALA A 199 1.93 18.51 -8.20
N ARG A 200 0.74 17.88 -8.06
CA ARG A 200 -0.35 18.42 -7.23
C ARG A 200 -0.22 18.07 -5.76
N TRP A 201 0.15 16.84 -5.42
CA TRP A 201 -0.01 16.32 -4.05
C TRP A 201 1.25 15.77 -3.40
N HIS A 202 2.33 15.49 -4.15
CA HIS A 202 3.54 14.92 -3.52
C HIS A 202 4.16 15.92 -2.56
N GLY A 203 4.26 15.54 -1.28
CA GLY A 203 4.76 16.41 -0.22
C GLY A 203 3.71 17.35 0.41
N SER A 204 2.44 17.27 -0.01
CA SER A 204 1.36 18.06 0.61
C SER A 204 1.11 17.68 2.08
N ALA A 205 0.18 18.40 2.75
CA ALA A 205 -0.13 18.22 4.16
C ALA A 205 1.11 18.23 5.09
N GLY A 206 2.09 19.10 4.81
CA GLY A 206 3.33 19.18 5.58
C GLY A 206 4.22 17.95 5.42
N GLY A 207 4.20 17.30 4.25
CA GLY A 207 4.98 16.12 3.91
C GLY A 207 4.35 14.78 4.33
N ARG A 208 3.10 14.80 4.81
CA ARG A 208 2.38 13.57 5.17
C ARG A 208 1.86 12.79 3.96
N ILE A 209 1.59 13.46 2.84
CA ILE A 209 1.13 12.85 1.60
C ILE A 209 2.32 12.63 0.67
N ARG A 210 2.43 11.42 0.14
CA ARG A 210 3.39 11.04 -0.88
C ARG A 210 2.64 10.40 -2.05
N ILE A 211 3.08 10.64 -3.28
CA ILE A 211 2.57 9.94 -4.46
C ILE A 211 3.65 8.95 -4.90
N LEU A 212 3.27 7.70 -5.08
CA LEU A 212 4.12 6.63 -5.62
C LEU A 212 3.66 6.29 -7.04
N ALA A 213 4.55 5.78 -7.87
CA ALA A 213 4.15 5.11 -9.11
C ALA A 213 3.45 3.80 -8.76
N GLY A 214 2.27 3.55 -9.33
CA GLY A 214 1.39 2.43 -8.97
C GLY A 214 1.02 1.52 -10.16
N PRO A 215 1.97 0.89 -10.90
CA PRO A 215 1.58 -0.12 -11.87
C PRO A 215 0.84 -1.25 -11.16
N GLY A 216 -0.29 -1.69 -11.72
CA GLY A 216 -1.19 -2.64 -11.03
C GLY A 216 -0.58 -4.02 -10.84
N GLY A 217 0.10 -4.53 -11.86
CA GLY A 217 0.77 -5.83 -11.81
C GLY A 217 1.64 -6.04 -13.03
N VAL A 218 2.65 -6.89 -12.92
CA VAL A 218 3.63 -7.15 -14.00
C VAL A 218 2.95 -7.60 -15.29
N GLN A 219 1.96 -8.47 -15.17
CA GLN A 219 1.22 -9.04 -16.29
C GLN A 219 0.20 -8.07 -16.90
N TRP A 220 -0.17 -7.00 -16.21
CA TRP A 220 -1.21 -6.05 -16.60
C TRP A 220 -0.67 -4.72 -17.15
N CYS A 221 0.64 -4.59 -17.24
CA CYS A 221 1.30 -3.39 -17.72
C CYS A 221 2.24 -3.70 -18.87
N SER A 222 2.32 -2.82 -19.86
CA SER A 222 3.34 -2.91 -20.89
C SER A 222 4.75 -2.63 -20.33
N ASP A 223 5.76 -3.07 -21.05
CA ASP A 223 7.16 -2.77 -20.71
C ASP A 223 7.43 -1.27 -20.75
N GLU A 224 6.75 -0.55 -21.66
CA GLU A 224 6.79 0.90 -21.77
C GLU A 224 6.25 1.59 -20.51
N LEU A 225 5.08 1.15 -20.01
CA LEU A 225 4.49 1.71 -18.80
C LEU A 225 5.35 1.39 -17.57
N LEU A 226 5.79 0.14 -17.41
CA LEU A 226 6.64 -0.28 -16.28
C LEU A 226 7.95 0.51 -16.22
N GLY A 227 8.69 0.57 -17.33
CA GLY A 227 9.93 1.32 -17.41
C GLY A 227 9.72 2.83 -17.25
N GLY A 228 8.70 3.39 -17.91
CA GLY A 228 8.36 4.80 -17.82
C GLY A 228 8.00 5.25 -16.41
N LEU A 229 7.17 4.48 -15.69
CA LEU A 229 6.83 4.76 -14.28
C LEU A 229 8.04 4.64 -13.36
N ALA A 230 8.93 3.67 -13.58
CA ALA A 230 10.15 3.54 -12.80
C ALA A 230 11.10 4.72 -13.01
N ASP A 231 11.25 5.19 -14.26
CA ASP A 231 12.07 6.36 -14.58
C ASP A 231 11.48 7.65 -13.99
N ALA A 232 10.18 7.84 -14.13
CA ALA A 232 9.47 8.99 -13.56
C ALA A 232 9.56 9.00 -12.03
N ALA A 233 9.33 7.87 -11.35
CA ALA A 233 9.48 7.76 -9.90
C ALA A 233 10.90 8.12 -9.44
N ARG A 234 11.93 7.63 -10.13
CA ARG A 234 13.32 8.01 -9.84
C ARG A 234 13.58 9.51 -10.01
N SER A 235 13.06 10.10 -11.08
CA SER A 235 13.27 11.52 -11.37
C SER A 235 12.65 12.44 -10.31
N HIS A 236 11.54 12.03 -9.72
CA HIS A 236 10.87 12.74 -8.63
C HIS A 236 11.33 12.34 -7.22
N GLY A 237 12.26 11.41 -7.10
CA GLY A 237 12.74 10.92 -5.80
C GLY A 237 11.65 10.23 -4.97
N THR A 238 10.70 9.60 -5.65
CA THR A 238 9.64 8.82 -5.02
C THR A 238 9.82 7.32 -5.28
N GLY A 239 8.88 6.48 -4.78
CA GLY A 239 8.92 5.03 -4.92
C GLY A 239 7.93 4.50 -5.94
N LEU A 240 7.96 3.17 -6.08
CA LEU A 240 7.04 2.39 -6.92
C LEU A 240 6.42 1.26 -6.09
N HIS A 241 5.15 0.98 -6.32
CA HIS A 241 4.38 -0.05 -5.62
C HIS A 241 3.62 -0.88 -6.64
N ILE A 242 3.87 -2.21 -6.71
CA ILE A 242 3.33 -3.09 -7.75
C ILE A 242 3.04 -4.48 -7.20
N HIS A 243 1.84 -5.03 -7.46
CA HIS A 243 1.53 -6.42 -7.11
C HIS A 243 2.46 -7.39 -7.85
N LEU A 244 2.94 -8.39 -7.12
CA LEU A 244 3.90 -9.34 -7.66
C LEU A 244 3.45 -10.78 -7.42
N LEU A 245 3.17 -11.50 -8.53
CA LEU A 245 3.01 -12.96 -8.58
C LEU A 245 2.16 -13.50 -7.41
N GLU A 246 0.97 -12.91 -7.24
CA GLU A 246 0.07 -13.26 -6.16
C GLU A 246 -0.53 -14.63 -6.35
N THR A 247 -0.92 -15.02 -7.59
CA THR A 247 -1.48 -16.32 -7.91
C THR A 247 -0.60 -17.12 -8.88
N SER A 248 -0.82 -18.44 -8.94
CA SER A 248 -0.14 -19.30 -9.92
C SER A 248 -0.48 -18.92 -11.36
N LEU A 249 -1.66 -18.35 -11.60
CA LEU A 249 -2.04 -17.84 -12.91
C LEU A 249 -1.15 -16.65 -13.31
N GLN A 250 -0.99 -15.68 -12.42
CA GLN A 250 -0.11 -14.52 -12.67
C GLN A 250 1.32 -14.97 -12.98
N ARG A 251 1.84 -15.97 -12.24
CA ARG A 251 3.16 -16.56 -12.54
C ARG A 251 3.19 -17.17 -13.95
N ALA A 252 2.20 -17.99 -14.31
CA ALA A 252 2.15 -18.63 -15.62
C ALA A 252 2.02 -17.61 -16.77
N VAL A 253 1.24 -16.55 -16.57
CA VAL A 253 1.11 -15.47 -17.57
C VAL A 253 2.43 -14.73 -17.75
N CYS A 254 3.13 -14.40 -16.66
CA CYS A 254 4.46 -13.78 -16.75
C CYS A 254 5.48 -14.69 -17.45
N ASP A 255 5.54 -15.98 -17.09
CA ASP A 255 6.44 -16.95 -17.71
C ASP A 255 6.16 -17.09 -19.22
N GLN A 256 4.89 -17.10 -19.62
CA GLN A 256 4.49 -17.14 -21.03
C GLN A 256 4.85 -15.86 -21.78
N ARG A 257 4.59 -14.69 -21.17
CA ARG A 257 4.81 -13.39 -21.81
C ARG A 257 6.29 -13.07 -21.97
N PHE A 258 7.07 -13.28 -20.93
CA PHE A 258 8.47 -12.87 -20.88
C PHE A 258 9.47 -14.00 -21.20
N GLY A 259 9.01 -15.26 -21.21
CA GLY A 259 9.91 -16.44 -21.29
C GLY A 259 10.81 -16.60 -20.06
N ARG A 260 10.47 -15.90 -18.96
CA ARG A 260 11.20 -15.82 -17.70
C ARG A 260 10.27 -15.31 -16.59
N SER A 261 10.75 -15.25 -15.34
CA SER A 261 9.93 -14.79 -14.23
C SER A 261 9.58 -13.29 -14.34
N GLY A 262 8.44 -12.90 -13.77
CA GLY A 262 8.06 -11.49 -13.67
C GLY A 262 9.05 -10.66 -12.86
N VAL A 263 9.75 -11.25 -11.88
CA VAL A 263 10.80 -10.58 -11.09
C VAL A 263 12.01 -10.25 -11.95
N GLU A 264 12.45 -11.21 -12.78
CA GLU A 264 13.55 -10.97 -13.72
C GLU A 264 13.19 -9.91 -14.76
N ALA A 265 11.96 -9.92 -15.26
CA ALA A 265 11.48 -8.88 -16.18
C ALA A 265 11.48 -7.49 -15.53
N LEU A 266 11.02 -7.37 -14.28
CA LEU A 266 11.07 -6.10 -13.54
C LEU A 266 12.50 -5.62 -13.29
N GLU A 267 13.44 -6.52 -13.04
CA GLU A 267 14.85 -6.15 -12.89
C GLU A 267 15.43 -5.58 -14.19
N ASP A 268 15.22 -6.26 -15.32
CA ASP A 268 15.71 -5.82 -16.63
C ASP A 268 15.11 -4.46 -17.06
N LEU A 269 13.86 -4.18 -16.67
CA LEU A 269 13.21 -2.90 -16.89
C LEU A 269 13.63 -1.81 -15.87
N GLY A 270 14.52 -2.15 -14.93
CA GLY A 270 15.02 -1.22 -13.92
C GLY A 270 13.98 -0.80 -12.89
N VAL A 271 12.93 -1.60 -12.69
CA VAL A 271 11.87 -1.35 -11.71
C VAL A 271 12.31 -1.71 -10.29
N LEU A 272 13.06 -2.82 -10.14
CA LEU A 272 13.51 -3.28 -8.83
C LEU A 272 14.51 -2.33 -8.20
N GLY A 273 14.42 -2.14 -6.89
CA GLY A 273 15.32 -1.29 -6.11
C GLY A 273 14.80 -1.00 -4.72
N PRO A 274 15.54 -0.26 -3.88
CA PRO A 274 15.18 0.00 -2.48
C PRO A 274 13.92 0.85 -2.31
N ASN A 275 13.46 1.50 -3.37
CA ASN A 275 12.23 2.28 -3.40
C ASN A 275 11.08 1.55 -4.10
N CYS A 276 11.22 0.24 -4.36
CA CYS A 276 10.19 -0.60 -4.95
C CYS A 276 9.61 -1.54 -3.91
N SER A 277 8.29 -1.54 -3.75
CA SER A 277 7.54 -2.44 -2.87
C SER A 277 6.65 -3.39 -3.67
N LEU A 278 6.66 -4.65 -3.25
CA LEU A 278 6.18 -5.81 -3.98
C LEU A 278 5.14 -6.58 -3.13
N PRO A 279 3.87 -6.13 -3.09
CA PRO A 279 2.80 -6.86 -2.41
C PRO A 279 2.65 -8.30 -2.90
N HIS A 280 2.24 -9.17 -1.98
CA HIS A 280 1.98 -10.59 -2.10
C HIS A 280 3.23 -11.44 -2.29
N SER A 281 3.90 -11.41 -3.44
CA SER A 281 5.12 -12.18 -3.74
C SER A 281 4.99 -13.67 -3.34
N VAL A 282 3.85 -14.30 -3.71
CA VAL A 282 3.50 -15.65 -3.27
C VAL A 282 4.19 -16.70 -4.12
N TRP A 283 4.14 -16.53 -5.46
CA TRP A 283 4.61 -17.52 -6.44
C TRP A 283 6.00 -17.17 -7.00
N ILE A 284 6.90 -16.77 -6.09
CA ILE A 284 8.31 -16.49 -6.36
C ILE A 284 9.18 -17.72 -6.03
N ASP A 285 10.23 -17.94 -6.80
CA ASP A 285 11.21 -19.02 -6.59
C ASP A 285 12.50 -18.53 -5.89
N ASP A 286 13.51 -19.39 -5.76
CA ASP A 286 14.76 -19.04 -5.08
C ASP A 286 15.57 -17.98 -5.83
N GLU A 287 15.54 -17.99 -7.17
CA GLU A 287 16.24 -17.00 -8.00
C GLU A 287 15.56 -15.64 -7.89
N ASP A 288 14.22 -15.63 -7.86
CA ASP A 288 13.41 -14.42 -7.62
C ASP A 288 13.74 -13.79 -6.25
N ILE A 289 13.81 -14.62 -5.20
CA ILE A 289 14.16 -14.20 -3.84
C ILE A 289 15.57 -13.57 -3.81
N GLU A 290 16.55 -14.17 -4.49
CA GLU A 290 17.89 -13.63 -4.58
C GLU A 290 17.93 -12.28 -5.30
N ARG A 291 17.14 -12.11 -6.38
CA ARG A 291 17.02 -10.84 -7.10
C ARG A 291 16.41 -9.75 -6.21
N ILE A 292 15.32 -10.07 -5.51
CA ILE A 292 14.63 -9.15 -4.59
C ILE A 292 15.58 -8.72 -3.46
N ALA A 293 16.27 -9.65 -2.82
CA ALA A 293 17.22 -9.35 -1.75
C ALA A 293 18.40 -8.48 -2.25
N ARG A 294 19.01 -8.84 -3.37
CA ARG A 294 20.16 -8.14 -3.95
C ARG A 294 19.81 -6.71 -4.40
N THR A 295 18.62 -6.49 -4.94
CA THR A 295 18.17 -5.16 -5.37
C THR A 295 17.71 -4.28 -4.22
N GLY A 296 17.47 -4.86 -3.04
CA GLY A 296 16.93 -4.16 -1.87
C GLY A 296 15.43 -3.84 -1.99
N SER A 297 14.72 -4.49 -2.92
CA SER A 297 13.27 -4.35 -3.05
C SER A 297 12.57 -4.91 -1.82
N ILE A 298 11.39 -4.36 -1.51
CA ILE A 298 10.65 -4.63 -0.26
C ILE A 298 9.47 -5.54 -0.58
N VAL A 299 9.43 -6.75 -0.05
CA VAL A 299 8.23 -7.59 -0.12
C VAL A 299 7.20 -7.12 0.89
N VAL A 300 5.93 -7.01 0.49
CA VAL A 300 4.83 -6.74 1.43
C VAL A 300 3.99 -7.99 1.58
N HIS A 301 4.05 -8.58 2.77
CA HIS A 301 3.29 -9.78 3.11
C HIS A 301 1.87 -9.44 3.54
N ASN A 302 0.88 -9.99 2.85
CA ASN A 302 -0.55 -9.78 3.09
C ASN A 302 -1.22 -11.12 3.48
N PRO A 303 -0.96 -11.66 4.69
CA PRO A 303 -1.31 -13.03 5.03
C PRO A 303 -2.81 -13.31 4.97
N ALA A 304 -3.65 -12.42 5.51
CA ALA A 304 -5.09 -12.62 5.55
C ALA A 304 -5.70 -12.66 4.14
N ALA A 305 -5.37 -11.68 3.29
CA ALA A 305 -5.85 -11.62 1.92
C ALA A 305 -5.37 -12.82 1.09
N ASN A 306 -4.08 -13.14 1.15
CA ASN A 306 -3.52 -14.30 0.43
C ASN A 306 -4.23 -15.61 0.77
N LEU A 307 -4.60 -15.81 2.04
CA LEU A 307 -5.30 -17.02 2.48
C LEU A 307 -6.78 -16.98 2.10
N ARG A 308 -7.44 -15.83 2.27
CA ARG A 308 -8.86 -15.66 1.96
C ARG A 308 -9.14 -15.80 0.46
N LEU A 309 -8.31 -15.20 -0.38
CA LEU A 309 -8.44 -15.26 -1.84
C LEU A 309 -7.86 -16.56 -2.45
N GLY A 310 -7.30 -17.44 -1.62
CA GLY A 310 -6.71 -18.69 -2.08
C GLY A 310 -5.44 -18.50 -2.91
N SER A 311 -4.79 -17.34 -2.79
CA SER A 311 -3.56 -17.01 -3.54
C SER A 311 -2.38 -17.91 -3.16
N GLY A 312 -2.26 -18.27 -1.87
CA GLY A 312 -1.21 -19.14 -1.36
C GLY A 312 -0.44 -18.53 -0.19
N ARG A 313 0.78 -18.96 0.03
CA ARG A 313 1.64 -18.51 1.14
C ARG A 313 2.92 -17.87 0.60
N CYS A 314 3.12 -16.60 0.92
CA CYS A 314 4.40 -15.93 0.65
C CYS A 314 5.53 -16.66 1.42
N PRO A 315 6.68 -16.93 0.78
CA PRO A 315 7.80 -17.66 1.40
C PRO A 315 8.64 -16.77 2.34
N VAL A 316 7.98 -16.15 3.34
CA VAL A 316 8.60 -15.15 4.26
C VAL A 316 9.87 -15.70 4.92
N GLY A 317 9.87 -16.96 5.39
CA GLY A 317 11.05 -17.56 6.01
C GLY A 317 12.27 -17.55 5.08
N ARG A 318 12.08 -17.95 3.81
CA ARG A 318 13.14 -17.95 2.79
C ARG A 318 13.62 -16.53 2.44
N LEU A 319 12.71 -15.56 2.41
CA LEU A 319 13.05 -14.15 2.20
C LEU A 319 13.94 -13.62 3.34
N LEU A 320 13.57 -13.90 4.59
CA LEU A 320 14.34 -13.47 5.76
C LEU A 320 15.72 -14.17 5.84
N GLU A 321 15.83 -15.44 5.45
CA GLU A 321 17.09 -16.17 5.33
C GLU A 321 18.06 -15.54 4.33
N ARG A 322 17.54 -14.82 3.33
CA ARG A 322 18.31 -14.07 2.33
C ARG A 322 18.43 -12.58 2.65
N GLU A 323 18.08 -12.19 3.89
CA GLU A 323 18.13 -10.80 4.38
C GLU A 323 17.28 -9.84 3.55
N ALA A 324 16.27 -10.33 2.81
CA ALA A 324 15.31 -9.49 2.12
C ALA A 324 14.45 -8.72 3.13
N THR A 325 14.13 -7.47 2.79
CA THR A 325 13.22 -6.66 3.60
C THR A 325 11.77 -7.12 3.38
N VAL A 326 11.09 -7.46 4.47
CA VAL A 326 9.67 -7.84 4.47
C VAL A 326 8.89 -6.86 5.33
N ALA A 327 7.88 -6.24 4.75
CA ALA A 327 6.89 -5.41 5.42
C ALA A 327 5.54 -6.17 5.53
N ILE A 328 4.63 -5.65 6.34
CA ILE A 328 3.29 -6.21 6.53
C ILE A 328 2.25 -5.26 5.97
N GLY A 329 1.28 -5.80 5.23
CA GLY A 329 0.10 -5.09 4.75
C GLY A 329 -1.19 -5.86 5.08
N THR A 330 -2.29 -5.13 5.19
CA THR A 330 -3.61 -5.74 5.36
C THR A 330 -4.26 -6.12 4.04
N ASP A 331 -3.83 -5.47 2.95
CA ASP A 331 -4.59 -5.44 1.71
C ASP A 331 -5.92 -4.67 1.87
N GLY A 332 -6.86 -4.78 0.95
CA GLY A 332 -8.14 -4.12 1.06
C GLY A 332 -9.09 -4.80 2.05
N SER A 333 -10.05 -4.04 2.58
CA SER A 333 -11.02 -4.59 3.55
C SER A 333 -12.01 -5.58 2.94
N ALA A 334 -12.17 -5.64 1.62
CA ALA A 334 -12.98 -6.67 0.97
C ALA A 334 -12.20 -7.99 0.82
N SER A 335 -10.86 -7.94 0.83
CA SER A 335 -9.96 -9.09 0.73
C SER A 335 -9.46 -9.59 2.10
N SER A 336 -9.51 -8.76 3.16
CA SER A 336 -8.98 -9.10 4.49
C SER A 336 -9.92 -8.82 5.68
N ASP A 337 -11.13 -8.32 5.45
CA ASP A 337 -12.17 -7.93 6.42
C ASP A 337 -11.93 -6.63 7.18
N ASN A 338 -10.69 -6.21 7.44
CA ASN A 338 -10.37 -5.04 8.25
C ASN A 338 -8.99 -4.46 7.94
N GLN A 339 -8.64 -3.32 8.57
CA GLN A 339 -7.35 -2.66 8.47
C GLN A 339 -6.45 -2.91 9.70
N ASN A 340 -6.63 -4.07 10.36
CA ASN A 340 -5.92 -4.40 11.60
C ASN A 340 -4.58 -5.08 11.33
N VAL A 341 -3.50 -4.31 11.30
CA VAL A 341 -2.13 -4.83 11.11
C VAL A 341 -1.72 -5.83 12.21
N TRP A 342 -2.30 -5.73 13.42
CA TRP A 342 -2.00 -6.67 14.51
C TRP A 342 -2.45 -8.12 14.22
N GLU A 343 -3.44 -8.31 13.38
CA GLU A 343 -3.90 -9.64 12.98
C GLU A 343 -3.04 -10.26 11.88
N MET A 344 -2.13 -9.48 11.29
CA MET A 344 -1.26 -9.91 10.20
C MET A 344 0.09 -10.48 10.68
N VAL A 345 0.36 -10.41 12.00
CA VAL A 345 1.69 -10.76 12.59
C VAL A 345 1.68 -12.12 13.24
#